data_f6dc8106f05a26a4317bcc68aa497ded
#
_entry.id   f6dc8106f05a26a4317bcc68aa497ded
#
_cell.length_a   1.000
_cell.length_b   1.000
_cell.length_c   1.000
_cell.angle_alpha   90.00
_cell.angle_beta   90.00
_cell.angle_gamma   90.00
#
_symmetry.space_group_name_H-M   'P 1'
#
loop_
_entity.id
_entity.type
_entity.pdbx_description
1 polymer ?
#
loop_
_entity_poly.entity_id
_entity_poly.type
_entity_poly.pdbx_seq_one_letter_code
_entity_poly.pdbx_strand_id
1 'polypeptide(L)'
;MIKRTVFFVSDQTGITAETMGHSLMTQFDGIEFRQVTVPFISTVDKAIEAVRKIDLVHKHEGVRPIVFSTLVQEDVRNVVRGSTGFFLDFFDAFLAPLEDELKTQSSHLMSRSHRMADTHSYAMRIDATNFALANDDGSVVRDYERADVILIGVSRSGKTPTCLYLAMQYGIFAANYPLTEDDLESRKLPRGLELHTRKLFGLTIKPDRLQQIRNERRPDSRYASPRQVAFEVRAAESLFERHGIPAIDVTECSIEEISTRILDRTGIERRLRP
;
A
#
# COMPACT_ATOMS: atom_id res chain seq x y z
N MET A 1 6.52 -10.40 27.31
CA MET A 1 6.71 -10.16 25.88
C MET A 1 8.12 -9.61 25.70
N ILE A 2 8.91 -10.19 24.82
CA ILE A 2 10.29 -9.74 24.56
C ILE A 2 10.23 -8.46 23.76
N LYS A 3 10.87 -7.37 24.24
CA LYS A 3 10.95 -6.10 23.50
C LYS A 3 12.29 -5.99 22.81
N ARG A 4 12.27 -5.50 21.56
CA ARG A 4 13.48 -5.29 20.77
C ARG A 4 13.38 -3.99 19.97
N THR A 5 14.39 -3.15 20.06
CA THR A 5 14.48 -1.99 19.19
C THR A 5 15.10 -2.37 17.86
N VAL A 6 14.50 -1.88 16.78
CA VAL A 6 14.92 -2.09 15.38
C VAL A 6 15.16 -0.74 14.75
N PHE A 7 16.33 -0.57 14.15
CA PHE A 7 16.69 0.60 13.36
C PHE A 7 16.62 0.28 11.87
N PHE A 8 16.00 1.17 11.10
CA PHE A 8 16.05 1.18 9.64
C PHE A 8 16.94 2.33 9.20
N VAL A 9 18.12 2.01 8.67
CA VAL A 9 19.13 3.01 8.31
C VAL A 9 19.27 3.05 6.79
N SER A 10 19.12 4.24 6.21
CA SER A 10 19.15 4.44 4.76
C SER A 10 19.81 5.77 4.39
N ASP A 11 20.43 5.82 3.21
CA ASP A 11 20.92 7.06 2.59
C ASP A 11 19.81 7.93 1.98
N GLN A 12 18.61 7.38 1.85
CA GLN A 12 17.40 8.04 1.36
C GLN A 12 16.27 7.96 2.40
N THR A 13 15.01 7.83 1.95
CA THR A 13 13.81 7.85 2.79
C THR A 13 13.71 6.73 3.83
N GLY A 14 14.37 5.61 3.59
CA GLY A 14 14.30 4.42 4.46
C GLY A 14 13.15 3.48 4.18
N ILE A 15 12.24 3.81 3.27
CA ILE A 15 11.03 3.02 2.96
C ILE A 15 11.37 1.57 2.59
N THR A 16 12.39 1.35 1.78
CA THR A 16 12.81 -0.01 1.40
C THR A 16 13.29 -0.81 2.60
N ALA A 17 14.11 -0.20 3.46
CA ALA A 17 14.59 -0.85 4.68
C ALA A 17 13.44 -1.20 5.64
N GLU A 18 12.48 -0.28 5.80
CA GLU A 18 11.28 -0.49 6.61
C GLU A 18 10.40 -1.63 6.05
N THR A 19 10.08 -1.59 4.76
CA THR A 19 9.20 -2.58 4.13
C THR A 19 9.78 -3.99 4.20
N MET A 20 11.05 -4.14 3.83
CA MET A 20 11.73 -5.44 3.89
C MET A 20 11.91 -5.92 5.32
N GLY A 21 12.36 -5.05 6.21
CA GLY A 21 12.55 -5.38 7.62
C GLY A 21 11.23 -5.72 8.32
N HIS A 22 10.15 -4.97 8.03
CA HIS A 22 8.81 -5.29 8.54
C HIS A 22 8.37 -6.68 8.08
N SER A 23 8.51 -7.00 6.80
CA SER A 23 8.16 -8.32 6.27
C SER A 23 8.90 -9.46 6.98
N LEU A 24 10.18 -9.25 7.32
CA LEU A 24 10.95 -10.25 8.09
C LEU A 24 10.47 -10.32 9.54
N MET A 25 10.20 -9.20 10.19
CA MET A 25 9.78 -9.16 11.60
C MET A 25 8.42 -9.80 11.84
N THR A 26 7.50 -9.75 10.88
CA THR A 26 6.18 -10.41 10.97
C THR A 26 6.26 -11.93 11.06
N GLN A 27 7.42 -12.53 10.79
CA GLN A 27 7.63 -13.97 10.93
C GLN A 27 7.98 -14.40 12.38
N PHE A 28 8.07 -13.46 13.31
CA PHE A 28 8.47 -13.73 14.69
C PHE A 28 7.36 -13.35 15.67
N ASP A 29 6.57 -14.34 16.07
CA ASP A 29 5.51 -14.17 17.06
C ASP A 29 6.07 -13.96 18.48
N GLY A 30 5.34 -13.20 19.30
CA GLY A 30 5.68 -12.99 20.71
C GLY A 30 6.78 -11.95 20.98
N ILE A 31 7.28 -11.28 19.95
CA ILE A 31 8.26 -10.18 20.05
C ILE A 31 7.59 -8.85 19.73
N GLU A 32 7.74 -7.88 20.63
CA GLU A 32 7.32 -6.50 20.39
C GLU A 32 8.50 -5.70 19.81
N PHE A 33 8.38 -5.26 18.57
CA PHE A 33 9.40 -4.48 17.88
C PHE A 33 9.11 -2.98 17.99
N ARG A 34 10.03 -2.24 18.64
CA ARG A 34 10.07 -0.79 18.61
C ARG A 34 10.88 -0.34 17.40
N GLN A 35 10.22 0.24 16.41
CA GLN A 35 10.83 0.64 15.15
C GLN A 35 11.32 2.08 15.20
N VAL A 36 12.52 2.33 14.66
CA VAL A 36 13.17 3.65 14.58
C VAL A 36 13.78 3.81 13.20
N THR A 37 13.27 4.74 12.39
CA THR A 37 13.84 5.05 11.07
C THR A 37 14.89 6.15 11.19
N VAL A 38 16.02 5.94 10.55
CA VAL A 38 17.15 6.89 10.47
C VAL A 38 17.45 7.14 8.98
N PRO A 39 16.71 8.04 8.33
CA PRO A 39 16.84 8.33 6.91
C PRO A 39 17.95 9.32 6.64
N PHE A 40 18.31 9.48 5.37
CA PHE A 40 19.24 10.48 4.84
C PHE A 40 20.66 10.43 5.41
N ILE A 41 21.14 9.22 5.71
CA ILE A 41 22.51 8.97 6.15
C ILE A 41 23.44 8.93 4.93
N SER A 42 23.81 10.09 4.44
CA SER A 42 24.57 10.30 3.21
C SER A 42 26.03 10.71 3.44
N THR A 43 26.48 10.82 4.70
CA THR A 43 27.85 11.19 5.07
C THR A 43 28.33 10.41 6.28
N VAL A 44 29.65 10.29 6.42
CA VAL A 44 30.29 9.63 7.57
C VAL A 44 29.87 10.28 8.90
N ASP A 45 29.73 11.60 8.96
CA ASP A 45 29.32 12.29 10.19
C ASP A 45 27.92 11.89 10.63
N LYS A 46 26.99 11.82 9.69
CA LYS A 46 25.62 11.34 9.98
C LYS A 46 25.60 9.86 10.39
N ALA A 47 26.48 9.05 9.79
CA ALA A 47 26.65 7.65 10.18
C ALA A 47 27.13 7.52 11.64
N ILE A 48 28.11 8.36 12.04
CA ILE A 48 28.59 8.42 13.43
C ILE A 48 27.45 8.79 14.39
N GLU A 49 26.60 9.75 14.03
CA GLU A 49 25.42 10.10 14.83
C GLU A 49 24.42 8.95 14.94
N ALA A 50 24.20 8.21 13.85
CA ALA A 50 23.35 7.02 13.86
C ALA A 50 23.92 5.93 14.78
N VAL A 51 25.24 5.67 14.71
CA VAL A 51 25.94 4.73 15.62
C VAL A 51 25.74 5.12 17.08
N ARG A 52 25.91 6.39 17.44
CA ARG A 52 25.69 6.85 18.82
C ARG A 52 24.28 6.56 19.31
N LYS A 53 23.25 6.71 18.45
CA LYS A 53 21.85 6.39 18.80
C LYS A 53 21.67 4.89 19.02
N ILE A 54 22.24 4.05 18.15
CA ILE A 54 22.18 2.59 18.25
C ILE A 54 22.85 2.10 19.52
N ASP A 55 24.07 2.59 19.80
CA ASP A 55 24.85 2.20 20.96
C ASP A 55 24.21 2.66 22.28
N LEU A 56 23.57 3.84 22.27
CA LEU A 56 22.82 4.34 23.43
C LEU A 56 21.63 3.42 23.74
N VAL A 57 20.90 2.97 22.74
CA VAL A 57 19.80 2.02 22.92
C VAL A 57 20.31 0.69 23.46
N HIS A 58 21.39 0.16 22.90
CA HIS A 58 22.02 -1.05 23.43
C HIS A 58 22.39 -0.91 24.92
N LYS A 59 22.99 0.22 25.28
CA LYS A 59 23.36 0.50 26.68
C LYS A 59 22.15 0.58 27.61
N HIS A 60 21.03 1.15 27.14
CA HIS A 60 19.81 1.29 27.95
C HIS A 60 19.01 0.01 28.07
N GLU A 61 18.89 -0.74 26.98
CA GLU A 61 18.05 -1.95 26.93
C GLU A 61 18.80 -3.20 27.36
N GLY A 62 20.13 -3.16 27.45
CA GLY A 62 20.98 -4.30 27.78
C GLY A 62 20.97 -5.42 26.74
N VAL A 63 20.31 -5.20 25.60
CA VAL A 63 20.20 -6.15 24.48
C VAL A 63 20.56 -5.45 23.19
N ARG A 64 21.16 -6.18 22.25
CA ARG A 64 21.57 -5.62 20.95
C ARG A 64 20.33 -5.20 20.14
N PRO A 65 20.19 -3.93 19.71
CA PRO A 65 19.18 -3.57 18.74
C PRO A 65 19.47 -4.22 17.38
N ILE A 66 18.43 -4.43 16.58
CA ILE A 66 18.56 -4.91 15.21
C ILE A 66 18.72 -3.68 14.31
N VAL A 67 19.60 -3.76 13.31
CA VAL A 67 19.86 -2.67 12.37
C VAL A 67 19.69 -3.20 10.95
N PHE A 68 18.62 -2.82 10.28
CA PHE A 68 18.44 -3.07 8.86
C PHE A 68 18.99 -1.89 8.07
N SER A 69 19.84 -2.18 7.08
CA SER A 69 20.55 -1.17 6.28
C SER A 69 20.23 -1.32 4.81
N THR A 70 20.03 -0.16 4.15
CA THR A 70 20.03 0.00 2.69
C THR A 70 21.03 1.07 2.26
N LEU A 71 22.15 1.19 2.99
CA LEU A 71 23.23 2.13 2.67
C LEU A 71 24.04 1.62 1.48
N VAL A 72 24.17 2.45 0.46
CA VAL A 72 24.91 2.10 -0.77
C VAL A 72 26.40 2.40 -0.65
N GLN A 73 26.76 3.54 -0.06
CA GLN A 73 28.16 3.96 0.07
C GLN A 73 28.90 3.14 1.14
N GLU A 74 30.01 2.54 0.74
CA GLU A 74 30.77 1.60 1.56
C GLU A 74 31.37 2.23 2.81
N ASP A 75 31.92 3.44 2.71
CA ASP A 75 32.49 4.18 3.82
C ASP A 75 31.45 4.51 4.91
N VAL A 76 30.27 5.00 4.49
CA VAL A 76 29.13 5.29 5.38
C VAL A 76 28.59 4.00 6.02
N ARG A 77 28.42 2.96 5.22
CA ARG A 77 27.94 1.65 5.65
C ARG A 77 28.87 0.99 6.67
N ASN A 78 30.17 1.04 6.43
CA ASN A 78 31.17 0.46 7.33
C ASN A 78 31.18 1.14 8.70
N VAL A 79 30.93 2.45 8.76
CA VAL A 79 30.77 3.16 10.04
C VAL A 79 29.56 2.62 10.81
N VAL A 80 28.38 2.49 10.17
CA VAL A 80 27.18 1.98 10.84
C VAL A 80 27.34 0.50 11.23
N ARG A 81 27.99 -0.29 10.40
CA ARG A 81 28.32 -1.71 10.71
C ARG A 81 29.16 -1.85 11.97
N GLY A 82 30.01 -0.86 12.28
CA GLY A 82 30.81 -0.81 13.50
C GLY A 82 30.03 -0.55 14.79
N SER A 83 28.70 -0.29 14.72
CA SER A 83 27.86 -0.12 15.91
C SER A 83 27.71 -1.41 16.70
N THR A 84 27.23 -1.31 17.95
CA THR A 84 26.94 -2.47 18.81
C THR A 84 25.67 -3.21 18.39
N GLY A 85 24.90 -2.71 17.41
CA GLY A 85 23.68 -3.33 16.88
C GLY A 85 23.97 -4.65 16.15
N PHE A 86 22.93 -5.45 15.96
CA PHE A 86 22.94 -6.59 15.05
C PHE A 86 22.66 -6.10 13.65
N PHE A 87 23.74 -5.89 12.87
CA PHE A 87 23.69 -5.26 11.56
C PHE A 87 23.35 -6.25 10.45
N LEU A 88 22.30 -5.94 9.67
CA LEU A 88 21.83 -6.69 8.52
C LEU A 88 21.72 -5.74 7.33
N ASP A 89 22.55 -5.96 6.32
CA ASP A 89 22.54 -5.15 5.10
C ASP A 89 21.80 -5.85 3.98
N PHE A 90 20.75 -5.21 3.48
CA PHE A 90 19.96 -5.79 2.39
C PHE A 90 20.71 -5.79 1.06
N PHE A 91 21.56 -4.80 0.81
CA PHE A 91 22.30 -4.77 -0.44
C PHE A 91 23.46 -5.77 -0.45
N ASP A 92 24.22 -5.87 0.62
CA ASP A 92 25.31 -6.87 0.70
C ASP A 92 24.78 -8.29 0.51
N ALA A 93 23.62 -8.59 1.06
CA ALA A 93 23.05 -9.95 0.99
C ALA A 93 22.67 -10.37 -0.43
N PHE A 94 22.29 -9.41 -1.30
CA PHE A 94 21.75 -9.72 -2.62
C PHE A 94 22.59 -9.22 -3.79
N LEU A 95 23.40 -8.16 -3.63
CA LEU A 95 24.17 -7.60 -4.73
C LEU A 95 25.24 -8.56 -5.22
N ALA A 96 26.03 -9.18 -4.35
CA ALA A 96 27.09 -10.08 -4.75
C ALA A 96 26.59 -11.29 -5.57
N PRO A 97 25.53 -12.00 -5.16
CA PRO A 97 24.94 -13.05 -6.00
C PRO A 97 24.42 -12.56 -7.35
N LEU A 98 23.84 -11.32 -7.39
CA LEU A 98 23.36 -10.73 -8.64
C LEU A 98 24.50 -10.32 -9.56
N GLU A 99 25.60 -9.78 -9.03
CA GLU A 99 26.81 -9.45 -9.79
C GLU A 99 27.43 -10.70 -10.42
N ASP A 100 27.44 -11.79 -9.65
CA ASP A 100 27.94 -13.08 -10.14
C ASP A 100 27.06 -13.64 -11.26
N GLU A 101 25.77 -13.58 -11.14
CA GLU A 101 24.85 -14.07 -12.19
C GLU A 101 24.87 -13.19 -13.43
N LEU A 102 24.83 -11.85 -13.23
CA LEU A 102 24.79 -10.87 -14.33
C LEU A 102 26.17 -10.62 -14.97
N LYS A 103 27.27 -11.16 -14.38
CA LYS A 103 28.68 -10.93 -14.79
C LYS A 103 29.01 -9.44 -14.92
N THR A 104 28.43 -8.62 -14.05
CA THR A 104 28.56 -7.16 -14.07
C THR A 104 28.58 -6.64 -12.66
N GLN A 105 29.48 -5.74 -12.34
CA GLN A 105 29.52 -5.09 -11.03
C GLN A 105 28.39 -4.07 -10.87
N SER A 106 27.83 -3.99 -9.68
CA SER A 106 26.85 -2.97 -9.31
C SER A 106 27.50 -1.58 -9.29
N SER A 107 26.74 -0.56 -9.59
CA SER A 107 27.27 0.81 -9.70
C SER A 107 27.48 1.52 -8.36
N HIS A 108 26.97 0.96 -7.26
CA HIS A 108 26.95 1.55 -5.91
C HIS A 108 26.53 3.04 -5.88
N LEU A 109 25.67 3.46 -6.82
CA LEU A 109 25.18 4.84 -6.91
C LEU A 109 23.90 5.01 -6.09
N MET A 110 23.92 6.02 -5.19
CA MET A 110 22.73 6.43 -4.43
C MET A 110 21.58 6.90 -5.34
N SER A 111 20.36 6.87 -4.81
CA SER A 111 19.17 7.48 -5.42
C SER A 111 18.70 6.87 -6.75
N ARG A 112 19.12 5.66 -7.11
CA ARG A 112 18.65 5.03 -8.36
C ARG A 112 17.20 4.59 -8.31
N SER A 113 16.71 4.14 -7.16
CA SER A 113 15.33 3.69 -6.99
C SER A 113 14.29 4.82 -6.94
N HIS A 114 14.73 6.05 -6.68
CA HIS A 114 13.84 7.22 -6.54
C HIS A 114 14.21 8.39 -7.45
N ARG A 115 14.97 8.14 -8.51
CA ARG A 115 15.28 9.22 -9.47
C ARG A 115 13.98 9.72 -10.11
N MET A 116 13.76 11.03 -10.02
CA MET A 116 12.80 11.78 -10.87
C MET A 116 13.22 11.75 -12.36
N ALA A 117 13.93 10.70 -12.78
CA ALA A 117 14.47 10.60 -14.14
C ALA A 117 13.40 10.37 -15.19
N ASP A 118 12.17 10.05 -14.77
CA ASP A 118 11.06 9.88 -15.69
C ASP A 118 9.93 10.89 -15.40
N THR A 119 10.08 12.07 -15.99
CA THR A 119 9.04 13.12 -15.98
C THR A 119 7.70 12.59 -16.48
N HIS A 120 7.73 11.60 -17.37
CA HIS A 120 6.53 10.95 -17.91
C HIS A 120 5.81 10.11 -16.85
N SER A 121 6.53 9.26 -16.14
CA SER A 121 5.97 8.46 -15.05
C SER A 121 5.41 9.33 -13.92
N TYR A 122 6.09 10.41 -13.57
CA TYR A 122 5.59 11.38 -12.59
C TYR A 122 4.30 12.04 -13.06
N ALA A 123 4.27 12.57 -14.28
CA ALA A 123 3.08 13.20 -14.87
C ALA A 123 1.90 12.22 -14.93
N MET A 124 2.14 10.98 -15.36
CA MET A 124 1.13 9.93 -15.38
C MET A 124 0.56 9.61 -14.01
N ARG A 125 1.41 9.55 -12.98
CA ARG A 125 0.98 9.33 -11.59
C ARG A 125 0.08 10.45 -11.09
N ILE A 126 0.45 11.70 -11.39
CA ILE A 126 -0.37 12.88 -11.04
C ILE A 126 -1.69 12.88 -11.79
N ASP A 127 -1.70 12.60 -13.10
CA ASP A 127 -2.93 12.55 -13.90
C ASP A 127 -3.88 11.46 -13.41
N ALA A 128 -3.38 10.24 -13.16
CA ALA A 128 -4.17 9.15 -12.62
C ALA A 128 -4.73 9.47 -11.21
N THR A 129 -3.93 10.13 -10.36
CA THR A 129 -4.36 10.52 -9.02
C THR A 129 -5.45 11.60 -9.09
N ASN A 130 -5.26 12.62 -9.92
CA ASN A 130 -6.27 13.65 -10.13
C ASN A 130 -7.57 13.05 -10.69
N PHE A 131 -7.46 12.09 -11.62
CA PHE A 131 -8.61 11.37 -12.13
C PHE A 131 -9.36 10.62 -11.02
N ALA A 132 -8.64 9.87 -10.17
CA ALA A 132 -9.26 9.13 -9.06
C ALA A 132 -9.97 10.07 -8.07
N LEU A 133 -9.36 11.21 -7.74
CA LEU A 133 -9.97 12.23 -6.87
C LEU A 133 -11.19 12.89 -7.50
N ALA A 134 -11.14 13.21 -8.80
CA ALA A 134 -12.25 13.83 -9.52
C ALA A 134 -13.44 12.89 -9.73
N ASN A 135 -13.21 11.57 -9.71
CA ASN A 135 -14.21 10.52 -9.89
C ASN A 135 -14.43 9.70 -8.59
N ASP A 136 -14.23 10.33 -7.44
CA ASP A 136 -14.59 9.78 -6.14
C ASP A 136 -16.06 10.10 -5.82
N ASP A 137 -16.75 9.17 -5.15
CA ASP A 137 -18.14 9.29 -4.69
C ASP A 137 -19.23 9.42 -5.79
N GLY A 138 -18.91 9.09 -7.06
CA GLY A 138 -19.91 9.02 -8.13
C GLY A 138 -20.57 10.36 -8.50
N SER A 139 -20.06 11.48 -7.96
CA SER A 139 -20.63 12.79 -8.15
C SER A 139 -20.52 13.33 -9.59
N VAL A 140 -19.59 12.79 -10.39
CA VAL A 140 -19.38 13.17 -11.78
C VAL A 140 -19.13 11.92 -12.63
N VAL A 141 -20.19 11.38 -13.26
CA VAL A 141 -20.12 10.22 -14.17
C VAL A 141 -19.45 10.57 -15.52
N ARG A 142 -19.00 11.81 -15.72
CA ARG A 142 -18.64 12.36 -17.02
C ARG A 142 -17.39 11.76 -17.66
N ASP A 143 -16.46 11.24 -16.85
CA ASP A 143 -15.15 10.80 -17.35
C ASP A 143 -14.93 9.28 -17.29
N TYR A 144 -15.97 8.49 -17.06
CA TYR A 144 -15.85 7.02 -16.96
C TYR A 144 -15.35 6.35 -18.24
N GLU A 145 -15.44 7.05 -19.38
CA GLU A 145 -14.81 6.58 -20.62
C GLU A 145 -13.28 6.46 -20.49
N ARG A 146 -12.65 7.35 -19.71
CA ARG A 146 -11.21 7.32 -19.45
C ARG A 146 -10.81 6.31 -18.36
N ALA A 147 -11.76 5.84 -17.56
CA ALA A 147 -11.46 4.88 -16.53
C ALA A 147 -10.94 3.56 -17.10
N ASP A 148 -9.93 2.99 -16.47
CA ASP A 148 -9.50 1.61 -16.70
C ASP A 148 -10.39 0.64 -15.91
N VAL A 149 -10.76 1.03 -14.69
CA VAL A 149 -11.63 0.30 -13.78
C VAL A 149 -12.54 1.25 -13.01
N ILE A 150 -13.76 0.80 -12.74
CA ILE A 150 -14.74 1.51 -11.92
C ILE A 150 -15.10 0.60 -10.75
N LEU A 151 -14.67 0.96 -9.55
CA LEU A 151 -14.95 0.21 -8.33
C LEU A 151 -16.35 0.55 -7.82
N ILE A 152 -17.19 -0.47 -7.67
CA ILE A 152 -18.54 -0.31 -7.16
C ILE A 152 -18.75 -1.13 -5.90
N GLY A 153 -19.65 -0.68 -5.03
CA GLY A 153 -19.96 -1.39 -3.79
C GLY A 153 -20.54 -0.47 -2.73
N VAL A 154 -20.91 -1.04 -1.60
CA VAL A 154 -21.48 -0.31 -0.47
C VAL A 154 -20.47 0.71 0.10
N SER A 155 -20.99 1.75 0.76
CA SER A 155 -20.13 2.73 1.45
C SER A 155 -19.26 2.03 2.49
N ARG A 156 -17.96 2.37 2.55
CA ARG A 156 -16.94 1.80 3.45
C ARG A 156 -16.42 0.40 3.08
N SER A 157 -16.57 -0.03 1.84
CA SER A 157 -15.93 -1.24 1.33
C SER A 157 -14.50 -1.02 0.79
N GLY A 158 -13.84 0.09 1.10
CA GLY A 158 -12.44 0.34 0.71
C GLY A 158 -12.23 0.87 -0.71
N LYS A 159 -13.28 1.29 -1.46
CA LYS A 159 -13.18 1.75 -2.86
C LYS A 159 -12.23 2.93 -3.04
N THR A 160 -12.50 4.04 -2.35
CA THR A 160 -11.66 5.26 -2.44
C THR A 160 -10.16 4.99 -2.22
N PRO A 161 -9.71 4.37 -1.11
CA PRO A 161 -8.30 4.12 -0.90
C PRO A 161 -7.71 3.16 -1.95
N THR A 162 -8.48 2.21 -2.45
CA THR A 162 -8.04 1.31 -3.53
C THR A 162 -7.85 2.06 -4.85
N CYS A 163 -8.78 2.96 -5.22
CA CYS A 163 -8.64 3.80 -6.41
C CYS A 163 -7.38 4.68 -6.32
N LEU A 164 -7.14 5.31 -5.18
CA LEU A 164 -5.95 6.12 -4.96
C LEU A 164 -4.66 5.29 -5.02
N TYR A 165 -4.66 4.10 -4.43
CA TYR A 165 -3.51 3.20 -4.49
C TYR A 165 -3.20 2.75 -5.93
N LEU A 166 -4.21 2.32 -6.69
CA LEU A 166 -4.09 1.95 -8.10
C LEU A 166 -3.51 3.11 -8.94
N ALA A 167 -3.98 4.34 -8.68
CA ALA A 167 -3.52 5.53 -9.37
C ALA A 167 -2.06 5.87 -9.02
N MET A 168 -1.75 5.98 -7.73
CA MET A 168 -0.44 6.41 -7.26
C MET A 168 0.65 5.36 -7.52
N GLN A 169 0.33 4.08 -7.35
CA GLN A 169 1.30 2.99 -7.44
C GLN A 169 1.48 2.49 -8.87
N TYR A 170 0.40 2.44 -9.64
CA TYR A 170 0.40 1.78 -10.94
C TYR A 170 0.01 2.68 -12.11
N GLY A 171 -0.36 3.95 -11.86
CA GLY A 171 -0.79 4.90 -12.90
C GLY A 171 -2.12 4.52 -13.57
N ILE A 172 -3.01 3.83 -12.85
CA ILE A 172 -4.29 3.33 -13.33
C ILE A 172 -5.38 4.34 -13.06
N PHE A 173 -6.20 4.63 -14.07
CA PHE A 173 -7.35 5.51 -13.96
C PHE A 173 -8.52 4.74 -13.32
N ALA A 174 -8.59 4.77 -12.01
CA ALA A 174 -9.60 4.09 -11.21
C ALA A 174 -10.66 5.07 -10.72
N ALA A 175 -11.91 4.80 -11.01
CA ALA A 175 -13.07 5.58 -10.52
C ALA A 175 -13.79 4.81 -9.41
N ASN A 176 -14.48 5.54 -8.53
CA ASN A 176 -15.27 5.01 -7.43
C ASN A 176 -16.74 5.39 -7.58
N TYR A 177 -17.62 4.40 -7.54
CA TYR A 177 -19.07 4.61 -7.48
C TYR A 177 -19.64 3.89 -6.24
N PRO A 178 -19.99 4.64 -5.17
CA PRO A 178 -20.69 4.07 -4.02
C PRO A 178 -22.14 3.81 -4.38
N LEU A 179 -22.59 2.58 -4.24
CA LEU A 179 -24.00 2.23 -4.43
C LEU A 179 -24.83 2.89 -3.32
N THR A 180 -25.82 3.66 -3.73
CA THR A 180 -26.78 4.31 -2.83
C THR A 180 -27.91 3.37 -2.44
N GLU A 181 -28.70 3.73 -1.41
CA GLU A 181 -29.88 2.98 -1.01
C GLU A 181 -30.87 2.86 -2.17
N ASP A 182 -31.09 3.95 -2.93
CA ASP A 182 -31.98 3.97 -4.10
C ASP A 182 -31.48 3.01 -5.23
N ASP A 183 -30.17 2.98 -5.47
CA ASP A 183 -29.57 2.04 -6.45
C ASP A 183 -29.85 0.59 -6.05
N LEU A 184 -29.66 0.27 -4.77
CA LEU A 184 -29.83 -1.06 -4.22
C LEU A 184 -31.32 -1.51 -4.19
N GLU A 185 -32.24 -0.59 -3.87
CA GLU A 185 -33.68 -0.85 -3.90
C GLU A 185 -34.22 -1.05 -5.32
N SER A 186 -33.71 -0.26 -6.27
CA SER A 186 -34.12 -0.37 -7.68
C SER A 186 -33.75 -1.69 -8.33
N ARG A 187 -32.71 -2.35 -7.79
CA ARG A 187 -32.10 -3.59 -8.31
C ARG A 187 -31.64 -3.47 -9.78
N LYS A 188 -31.45 -2.26 -10.27
CA LYS A 188 -30.95 -1.97 -11.60
C LYS A 188 -29.56 -1.37 -11.51
N LEU A 189 -28.77 -1.58 -12.54
CA LEU A 189 -27.50 -0.88 -12.64
C LEU A 189 -27.78 0.63 -12.80
N PRO A 190 -27.08 1.50 -12.03
CA PRO A 190 -27.21 2.94 -12.19
C PRO A 190 -26.96 3.37 -13.65
N ARG A 191 -27.80 4.26 -14.18
CA ARG A 191 -27.73 4.67 -15.60
C ARG A 191 -26.36 5.12 -16.08
N GLY A 192 -25.59 5.76 -15.19
CA GLY A 192 -24.23 6.19 -15.51
C GLY A 192 -23.21 5.04 -15.66
N LEU A 193 -23.55 3.83 -15.19
CA LEU A 193 -22.69 2.65 -15.25
C LEU A 193 -23.07 1.68 -16.39
N GLU A 194 -24.26 1.81 -16.97
CA GLU A 194 -24.78 0.89 -17.99
C GLU A 194 -23.86 0.80 -19.23
N LEU A 195 -23.25 1.91 -19.64
CA LEU A 195 -22.33 1.98 -20.78
C LEU A 195 -20.92 1.45 -20.45
N HIS A 196 -20.61 1.24 -19.18
CA HIS A 196 -19.25 0.92 -18.70
C HIS A 196 -19.18 -0.45 -18.02
N THR A 197 -20.12 -1.35 -18.27
CA THR A 197 -20.23 -2.65 -17.58
C THR A 197 -18.96 -3.48 -17.59
N ARG A 198 -18.18 -3.42 -18.68
CA ARG A 198 -16.91 -4.14 -18.82
C ARG A 198 -15.79 -3.62 -17.91
N LYS A 199 -15.93 -2.39 -17.40
CA LYS A 199 -14.95 -1.74 -16.51
C LYS A 199 -15.35 -1.85 -15.04
N LEU A 200 -16.54 -2.39 -14.74
CA LEU A 200 -17.03 -2.48 -13.38
C LEU A 200 -16.34 -3.60 -12.62
N PHE A 201 -16.00 -3.32 -11.37
CA PHE A 201 -15.46 -4.29 -10.44
C PHE A 201 -16.06 -4.08 -9.05
N GLY A 202 -16.69 -5.12 -8.50
CA GLY A 202 -17.38 -5.08 -7.23
C GLY A 202 -16.45 -5.28 -6.03
N LEU A 203 -16.64 -4.50 -4.99
CA LEU A 203 -16.05 -4.76 -3.67
C LEU A 203 -17.18 -5.09 -2.68
N THR A 204 -17.14 -6.29 -2.13
CA THR A 204 -18.05 -6.73 -1.04
C THR A 204 -17.29 -6.91 0.26
N ILE A 205 -18.00 -6.90 1.38
CA ILE A 205 -17.43 -7.01 2.73
C ILE A 205 -18.43 -7.71 3.64
N LYS A 206 -17.98 -8.51 4.58
CA LYS A 206 -18.87 -9.16 5.56
C LYS A 206 -19.65 -8.12 6.36
N PRO A 207 -20.98 -8.34 6.58
CA PRO A 207 -21.83 -7.39 7.29
C PRO A 207 -21.32 -6.99 8.67
N ASP A 208 -20.81 -7.93 9.46
CA ASP A 208 -20.32 -7.66 10.81
C ASP A 208 -19.09 -6.71 10.79
N ARG A 209 -18.18 -6.94 9.84
CA ARG A 209 -17.01 -6.06 9.67
C ARG A 209 -17.41 -4.67 9.19
N LEU A 210 -18.33 -4.58 8.25
CA LEU A 210 -18.83 -3.30 7.75
C LEU A 210 -19.55 -2.53 8.85
N GLN A 211 -20.33 -3.20 9.70
CA GLN A 211 -20.99 -2.59 10.84
C GLN A 211 -19.98 -1.98 11.82
N GLN A 212 -18.91 -2.71 12.16
CA GLN A 212 -17.85 -2.19 13.03
C GLN A 212 -17.25 -0.89 12.46
N ILE A 213 -16.84 -0.90 11.19
CA ILE A 213 -16.23 0.27 10.51
C ILE A 213 -17.20 1.47 10.47
N ARG A 214 -18.49 1.22 10.26
CA ARG A 214 -19.50 2.28 10.23
C ARG A 214 -19.80 2.84 11.62
N ASN A 215 -19.81 1.98 12.65
CA ASN A 215 -20.01 2.41 14.04
C ASN A 215 -18.85 3.28 14.55
N GLU A 216 -17.61 2.98 14.19
CA GLU A 216 -16.46 3.83 14.52
C GLU A 216 -16.61 5.27 13.99
N ARG A 217 -17.27 5.43 12.84
CA ARG A 217 -17.48 6.75 12.22
C ARG A 217 -18.75 7.46 12.69
N ARG A 218 -19.85 6.74 12.83
CA ARG A 218 -21.17 7.26 13.23
C ARG A 218 -21.85 6.26 14.15
N PRO A 219 -21.54 6.29 15.45
CA PRO A 219 -22.14 5.39 16.42
C PRO A 219 -23.69 5.51 16.42
N ASP A 220 -24.37 4.41 16.71
CA ASP A 220 -25.81 4.33 16.92
C ASP A 220 -26.68 4.91 15.80
N SER A 221 -26.18 4.96 14.58
CA SER A 221 -26.92 5.47 13.41
C SER A 221 -27.63 4.37 12.65
N ARG A 222 -28.73 4.69 11.94
CA ARG A 222 -29.39 3.78 10.99
C ARG A 222 -28.38 3.23 9.98
N TYR A 223 -27.44 4.04 9.53
CA TYR A 223 -26.36 3.71 8.61
C TYR A 223 -25.46 2.55 9.10
N ALA A 224 -25.26 2.45 10.42
CA ALA A 224 -24.46 1.41 11.06
C ALA A 224 -25.31 0.28 11.66
N SER A 225 -26.65 0.30 11.47
CA SER A 225 -27.51 -0.74 12.03
C SER A 225 -27.29 -2.08 11.34
N PRO A 226 -27.32 -3.23 12.08
CA PRO A 226 -27.10 -4.56 11.51
C PRO A 226 -28.03 -4.87 10.36
N ARG A 227 -29.30 -4.45 10.48
CA ARG A 227 -30.32 -4.69 9.47
C ARG A 227 -30.03 -3.95 8.16
N GLN A 228 -29.65 -2.67 8.25
CA GLN A 228 -29.31 -1.85 7.08
C GLN A 228 -28.06 -2.36 6.38
N VAL A 229 -27.01 -2.63 7.16
CA VAL A 229 -25.74 -3.17 6.65
C VAL A 229 -25.97 -4.52 5.93
N ALA A 230 -26.69 -5.46 6.54
CA ALA A 230 -26.96 -6.75 5.94
C ALA A 230 -27.85 -6.65 4.68
N PHE A 231 -28.76 -5.69 4.63
CA PHE A 231 -29.55 -5.41 3.43
C PHE A 231 -28.67 -4.89 2.30
N GLU A 232 -27.88 -3.85 2.54
CA GLU A 232 -27.03 -3.22 1.53
C GLU A 232 -26.02 -4.19 0.93
N VAL A 233 -25.33 -4.99 1.77
CA VAL A 233 -24.35 -5.97 1.30
C VAL A 233 -25.01 -7.01 0.40
N ARG A 234 -26.11 -7.64 0.84
CA ARG A 234 -26.83 -8.63 0.04
C ARG A 234 -27.37 -8.06 -1.27
N ALA A 235 -27.89 -6.83 -1.23
CA ALA A 235 -28.42 -6.18 -2.42
C ALA A 235 -27.30 -5.87 -3.43
N ALA A 236 -26.12 -5.42 -2.96
CA ALA A 236 -24.96 -5.19 -3.80
C ALA A 236 -24.44 -6.49 -4.45
N GLU A 237 -24.32 -7.56 -3.67
CA GLU A 237 -23.89 -8.87 -4.17
C GLU A 237 -24.88 -9.42 -5.22
N SER A 238 -26.18 -9.31 -4.97
CA SER A 238 -27.21 -9.68 -5.94
C SER A 238 -27.15 -8.84 -7.23
N LEU A 239 -26.79 -7.57 -7.11
CA LEU A 239 -26.57 -6.69 -8.27
C LEU A 239 -25.36 -7.17 -9.09
N PHE A 240 -24.25 -7.51 -8.43
CA PHE A 240 -23.03 -8.01 -9.09
C PHE A 240 -23.31 -9.32 -9.84
N GLU A 241 -23.96 -10.28 -9.18
CA GLU A 241 -24.32 -11.56 -9.80
C GLU A 241 -25.23 -11.38 -11.02
N ARG A 242 -26.28 -10.56 -10.89
CA ARG A 242 -27.25 -10.32 -11.98
C ARG A 242 -26.62 -9.71 -13.22
N HIS A 243 -25.65 -8.81 -13.04
CA HIS A 243 -24.99 -8.11 -14.14
C HIS A 243 -23.65 -8.73 -14.55
N GLY A 244 -23.28 -9.87 -13.97
CA GLY A 244 -22.01 -10.56 -14.27
C GLY A 244 -20.78 -9.73 -13.92
N ILE A 245 -20.88 -8.88 -12.88
CA ILE A 245 -19.79 -8.00 -12.45
C ILE A 245 -18.84 -8.80 -11.55
N PRO A 246 -17.54 -8.91 -11.92
CA PRO A 246 -16.58 -9.57 -11.06
C PRO A 246 -16.44 -8.83 -9.73
N ALA A 247 -16.42 -9.57 -8.63
CA ALA A 247 -16.34 -9.00 -7.29
C ALA A 247 -15.38 -9.77 -6.39
N ILE A 248 -14.86 -9.10 -5.36
CA ILE A 248 -14.04 -9.71 -4.30
C ILE A 248 -14.55 -9.31 -2.92
N ASP A 249 -14.41 -10.23 -1.97
CA ASP A 249 -14.58 -9.96 -0.54
C ASP A 249 -13.30 -9.32 0.00
N VAL A 250 -13.43 -8.12 0.58
CA VAL A 250 -12.30 -7.33 1.09
C VAL A 250 -12.18 -7.38 2.61
N THR A 251 -12.94 -8.23 3.28
CA THR A 251 -13.07 -8.26 4.76
C THR A 251 -11.72 -8.34 5.48
N GLU A 252 -10.82 -9.19 4.98
CA GLU A 252 -9.50 -9.47 5.57
C GLU A 252 -8.34 -9.04 4.65
N CYS A 253 -8.64 -8.21 3.63
CA CYS A 253 -7.65 -7.83 2.63
C CYS A 253 -7.05 -6.45 2.91
N SER A 254 -5.75 -6.30 2.71
CA SER A 254 -5.10 -5.00 2.61
C SER A 254 -5.42 -4.31 1.28
N ILE A 255 -5.18 -2.99 1.20
CA ILE A 255 -5.41 -2.22 -0.03
C ILE A 255 -4.52 -2.71 -1.17
N GLU A 256 -3.28 -3.10 -0.85
CA GLU A 256 -2.30 -3.68 -1.77
C GLU A 256 -2.82 -5.00 -2.35
N GLU A 257 -3.37 -5.85 -1.49
CA GLU A 257 -3.92 -7.14 -1.88
C GLU A 257 -5.18 -6.97 -2.73
N ILE A 258 -6.09 -6.08 -2.34
CA ILE A 258 -7.28 -5.74 -3.13
C ILE A 258 -6.87 -5.28 -4.53
N SER A 259 -5.92 -4.34 -4.60
CA SER A 259 -5.43 -3.78 -5.85
C SER A 259 -4.78 -4.85 -6.74
N THR A 260 -3.97 -5.72 -6.16
CA THR A 260 -3.32 -6.81 -6.90
C THR A 260 -4.34 -7.81 -7.44
N ARG A 261 -5.37 -8.19 -6.65
CA ARG A 261 -6.45 -9.08 -7.10
C ARG A 261 -7.31 -8.46 -8.20
N ILE A 262 -7.54 -7.14 -8.16
CA ILE A 262 -8.24 -6.41 -9.23
C ILE A 262 -7.45 -6.54 -10.53
N LEU A 263 -6.15 -6.24 -10.51
CA LEU A 263 -5.30 -6.31 -11.70
C LEU A 263 -5.22 -7.71 -12.29
N ASP A 264 -5.06 -8.71 -11.43
CA ASP A 264 -5.01 -10.12 -11.84
C ASP A 264 -6.31 -10.56 -12.54
N ARG A 265 -7.48 -10.20 -11.97
CA ARG A 265 -8.77 -10.61 -12.52
C ARG A 265 -9.22 -9.82 -13.73
N THR A 266 -8.79 -8.56 -13.86
CA THR A 266 -9.18 -7.68 -14.98
C THR A 266 -8.20 -7.74 -16.15
N GLY A 267 -6.96 -8.18 -15.91
CA GLY A 267 -5.89 -8.15 -16.90
C GLY A 267 -5.39 -6.74 -17.22
N ILE A 268 -5.72 -5.74 -16.40
CA ILE A 268 -5.25 -4.37 -16.59
C ILE A 268 -3.74 -4.32 -16.33
N GLU A 269 -3.00 -3.86 -17.32
CA GLU A 269 -1.55 -3.72 -17.23
C GLU A 269 -1.15 -2.50 -16.38
N ARG A 270 -0.13 -2.68 -15.54
CA ARG A 270 0.47 -1.59 -14.77
C ARG A 270 1.22 -0.65 -15.71
N ARG A 271 0.85 0.62 -15.75
CA ARG A 271 1.57 1.64 -16.53
C ARG A 271 2.84 2.10 -15.82
N LEU A 272 2.84 2.05 -14.49
CA LEU A 272 3.98 2.34 -13.64
C LEU A 272 4.41 1.06 -12.92
N ARG A 273 5.70 0.93 -12.71
CA ARG A 273 6.29 -0.08 -11.82
C ARG A 273 6.87 0.64 -10.61
N PRO A 274 6.69 0.09 -9.39
CA PRO A 274 7.27 0.66 -8.19
C PRO A 274 8.79 0.70 -8.23
#